data_af16e510cc3e013acd6ea80da96de65f
#
_entry.id   af16e510cc3e013acd6ea80da96de65f
#
_cell.length_a   1.000
_cell.length_b   1.000
_cell.length_c   1.000
_cell.angle_alpha   90.00
_cell.angle_beta   90.00
_cell.angle_gamma   90.00
#
_symmetry.space_group_name_H-M   'P 1'
#
loop_
_entity.id
_entity.type
_entity.pdbx_description
1 polymer ?
#
loop_
_entity_poly.entity_id
_entity_poly.type
_entity_poly.pdbx_seq_one_letter_code
_entity_poly.pdbx_strand_id
1 'polypeptide(L)'
;MTRSVPIQPVIRRAEPRDAAALAALFGDALMLKATTLAPFTSVSFWDKRLAEYADASCLPLLAGDGDDVTGLLLLRGYASYIRRKHCATIDVLAVRPDCQRKGIGRALVNAAINASDQWLQIRRIEVTVDAHSVALQGFYASLGFAAEGVKRKEILHAGRYVDSTVMSRINAHMMPAPASPALAVRKRPRKSAALKITIRTATEDDAEAFAKVFADRSASNGTLQHPYTSAAVWRTRLASNVGTRQVAFAALVNGRVVGNAGLHPVNDNPRQKHVCSLGISIAEAYQGRGVGRALMNACLDFADHWANYARVELTVHADNARAIKLYQSLGFEHEGRLRDYSFREGGYVDALCMGRVTAALKNTQ
;
A
#
# COMPACT_ATOMS: atom_id res chain seq x y z
N MET A 1 14.85 -24.35 -41.80
CA MET A 1 14.90 -23.52 -40.57
C MET A 1 13.87 -24.06 -39.57
N THR A 2 14.29 -24.95 -38.71
CA THR A 2 13.46 -25.53 -37.65
C THR A 2 13.13 -24.42 -36.63
N ARG A 3 11.87 -24.02 -36.55
CA ARG A 3 11.38 -23.17 -35.45
C ARG A 3 11.59 -23.94 -34.15
N SER A 4 12.56 -23.53 -33.35
CA SER A 4 12.69 -24.04 -31.98
C SER A 4 11.38 -23.78 -31.26
N VAL A 5 10.73 -24.85 -30.79
CA VAL A 5 9.57 -24.75 -29.88
C VAL A 5 10.05 -23.95 -28.69
N PRO A 6 9.36 -22.84 -28.30
CA PRO A 6 9.76 -22.10 -27.15
C PRO A 6 9.63 -23.02 -25.94
N ILE A 7 10.74 -23.31 -25.28
CA ILE A 7 10.76 -24.04 -24.00
C ILE A 7 9.95 -23.21 -23.03
N GLN A 8 8.78 -23.71 -22.62
CA GLN A 8 8.03 -23.05 -21.57
C GLN A 8 8.83 -23.17 -20.28
N PRO A 9 9.16 -22.06 -19.61
CA PRO A 9 9.91 -22.13 -18.36
C PRO A 9 9.10 -22.91 -17.32
N VAL A 10 9.77 -23.79 -16.59
CA VAL A 10 9.17 -24.46 -15.43
C VAL A 10 8.91 -23.38 -14.37
N ILE A 11 7.63 -23.23 -13.96
CA ILE A 11 7.24 -22.31 -12.90
C ILE A 11 6.89 -23.15 -11.67
N ARG A 12 7.51 -22.83 -10.53
CA ARG A 12 7.25 -23.47 -9.25
C ARG A 12 7.19 -22.46 -8.10
N ARG A 13 6.68 -22.88 -6.95
CA ARG A 13 6.77 -22.08 -5.75
C ARG A 13 8.22 -21.97 -5.27
N ALA A 14 8.62 -20.79 -4.79
CA ALA A 14 9.89 -20.62 -4.09
C ALA A 14 9.79 -21.22 -2.68
N GLU A 15 10.87 -21.84 -2.24
CA GLU A 15 11.02 -22.48 -0.93
C GLU A 15 12.25 -21.90 -0.21
N PRO A 16 12.40 -22.07 1.11
CA PRO A 16 13.57 -21.56 1.85
C PRO A 16 14.92 -21.99 1.25
N ARG A 17 15.01 -23.20 0.69
CA ARG A 17 16.24 -23.68 0.00
C ARG A 17 16.68 -22.80 -1.17
N ASP A 18 15.79 -22.00 -1.75
CA ASP A 18 16.09 -21.12 -2.90
C ASP A 18 16.78 -19.82 -2.51
N ALA A 19 16.92 -19.54 -1.22
CA ALA A 19 17.47 -18.27 -0.71
C ALA A 19 18.89 -17.98 -1.25
N ALA A 20 19.74 -19.00 -1.37
CA ALA A 20 21.09 -18.86 -1.91
C ALA A 20 21.08 -18.50 -3.40
N ALA A 21 20.25 -19.17 -4.21
CA ALA A 21 20.09 -18.88 -5.63
C ALA A 21 19.51 -17.48 -5.86
N LEU A 22 18.56 -17.04 -5.03
CA LEU A 22 18.01 -15.69 -5.08
C LEU A 22 19.04 -14.63 -4.68
N ALA A 23 19.86 -14.87 -3.65
CA ALA A 23 20.94 -13.97 -3.27
C ALA A 23 21.95 -13.79 -4.42
N ALA A 24 22.28 -14.87 -5.13
CA ALA A 24 23.15 -14.83 -6.31
C ALA A 24 22.48 -14.06 -7.48
N LEU A 25 21.20 -14.34 -7.78
CA LEU A 25 20.42 -13.65 -8.84
C LEU A 25 20.40 -12.14 -8.62
N PHE A 26 20.14 -11.69 -7.40
CA PHE A 26 20.05 -10.26 -7.04
C PHE A 26 21.39 -9.63 -6.65
N GLY A 27 22.49 -10.37 -6.74
CA GLY A 27 23.85 -9.86 -6.72
C GLY A 27 24.24 -9.09 -7.99
N ASP A 28 23.52 -9.31 -9.10
CA ASP A 28 23.76 -8.62 -10.38
C ASP A 28 23.22 -7.17 -10.31
N ALA A 29 24.07 -6.20 -10.68
CA ALA A 29 23.72 -4.78 -10.71
C ALA A 29 22.56 -4.44 -11.66
N LEU A 30 22.38 -5.19 -12.74
CA LEU A 30 21.26 -5.01 -13.69
C LEU A 30 19.93 -5.43 -13.08
N MET A 31 19.93 -6.46 -12.24
CA MET A 31 18.73 -6.87 -11.50
C MET A 31 18.26 -5.80 -10.51
N LEU A 32 19.21 -5.10 -9.88
CA LEU A 32 18.92 -4.02 -8.95
C LEU A 32 18.29 -2.80 -9.63
N LYS A 33 18.63 -2.55 -10.91
CA LYS A 33 17.98 -1.48 -11.69
C LYS A 33 16.52 -1.78 -12.01
N ALA A 34 16.20 -3.05 -12.20
CA ALA A 34 14.85 -3.50 -12.57
C ALA A 34 13.89 -3.65 -11.38
N THR A 35 14.38 -3.54 -10.14
CA THR A 35 13.59 -3.76 -8.92
C THR A 35 13.76 -2.62 -7.93
N THR A 36 12.93 -2.61 -6.89
CA THR A 36 13.05 -1.68 -5.76
C THR A 36 13.98 -2.19 -4.65
N LEU A 37 14.59 -3.37 -4.82
CA LEU A 37 15.47 -3.95 -3.82
C LEU A 37 16.76 -3.13 -3.65
N ALA A 38 17.30 -3.16 -2.44
CA ALA A 38 18.60 -2.58 -2.14
C ALA A 38 19.74 -3.50 -2.65
N PRO A 39 20.91 -2.97 -3.00
CA PRO A 39 22.08 -3.78 -3.33
C PRO A 39 22.55 -4.62 -2.12
N PHE A 40 23.33 -5.66 -2.40
CA PHE A 40 23.96 -6.52 -1.40
C PHE A 40 22.99 -7.29 -0.51
N THR A 41 21.91 -7.85 -1.12
CA THR A 41 21.02 -8.77 -0.40
C THR A 41 21.76 -10.07 -0.06
N SER A 42 21.64 -10.53 1.19
CA SER A 42 22.26 -11.76 1.68
C SER A 42 21.31 -12.96 1.58
N VAL A 43 21.84 -14.16 1.73
CA VAL A 43 21.02 -15.38 1.88
C VAL A 43 20.02 -15.21 3.05
N SER A 44 20.49 -14.71 4.19
CA SER A 44 19.62 -14.46 5.37
C SER A 44 18.50 -13.43 5.09
N PHE A 45 18.73 -12.45 4.21
CA PHE A 45 17.68 -11.55 3.75
C PHE A 45 16.60 -12.32 2.99
N TRP A 46 16.99 -13.22 2.08
CA TRP A 46 16.05 -13.99 1.29
C TRP A 46 15.32 -15.05 2.12
N ASP A 47 15.99 -15.69 3.11
CA ASP A 47 15.32 -16.58 4.08
C ASP A 47 14.18 -15.87 4.79
N LYS A 48 14.45 -14.68 5.35
CA LYS A 48 13.41 -13.88 6.01
C LYS A 48 12.31 -13.45 5.04
N ARG A 49 12.70 -13.03 3.84
CA ARG A 49 11.75 -12.58 2.82
C ARG A 49 10.83 -13.71 2.38
N LEU A 50 11.35 -14.91 2.14
CA LEU A 50 10.54 -16.09 1.79
C LEU A 50 9.64 -16.52 2.95
N ALA A 51 10.09 -16.39 4.19
CA ALA A 51 9.27 -16.67 5.36
C ALA A 51 8.06 -15.73 5.46
N GLU A 52 8.19 -14.44 5.09
CA GLU A 52 7.07 -13.50 4.99
C GLU A 52 6.02 -13.93 3.97
N TYR A 53 6.42 -14.71 2.95
CA TYR A 53 5.53 -15.25 1.90
C TYR A 53 5.04 -16.68 2.21
N ALA A 54 5.24 -17.19 3.43
CA ALA A 54 4.69 -18.49 3.86
C ALA A 54 3.16 -18.46 4.04
N ASP A 55 2.57 -17.27 4.22
CA ASP A 55 1.11 -17.08 4.32
C ASP A 55 0.41 -17.58 3.05
N ALA A 56 -0.75 -18.23 3.24
CA ALA A 56 -1.53 -18.81 2.14
C ALA A 56 -2.03 -17.77 1.12
N SER A 57 -2.13 -16.49 1.51
CA SER A 57 -2.49 -15.38 0.61
C SER A 57 -1.32 -14.89 -0.24
N CYS A 58 -0.11 -15.40 0.00
CA CYS A 58 1.12 -15.00 -0.68
C CYS A 58 1.61 -16.10 -1.62
N LEU A 59 2.12 -15.71 -2.79
CA LEU A 59 2.60 -16.64 -3.80
C LEU A 59 3.97 -16.21 -4.33
N PRO A 60 5.07 -16.74 -3.77
CA PRO A 60 6.40 -16.60 -4.33
C PRO A 60 6.60 -17.63 -5.46
N LEU A 61 6.83 -17.18 -6.69
CA LEU A 61 7.03 -18.02 -7.87
C LEU A 61 8.44 -17.86 -8.42
N LEU A 62 9.08 -18.98 -8.75
CA LEU A 62 10.33 -19.03 -9.45
C LEU A 62 10.13 -19.58 -10.86
N ALA A 63 10.92 -19.06 -11.78
CA ALA A 63 11.14 -19.64 -13.11
C ALA A 63 12.54 -20.26 -13.16
N GLY A 64 12.65 -21.50 -13.61
CA GLY A 64 13.92 -22.23 -13.70
C GLY A 64 13.79 -23.67 -13.29
N ASP A 65 14.87 -24.42 -13.46
CA ASP A 65 14.96 -25.83 -13.07
C ASP A 65 16.13 -26.04 -12.10
N GLY A 66 15.86 -26.74 -11.02
CA GLY A 66 16.83 -26.95 -9.93
C GLY A 66 17.38 -25.64 -9.37
N ASP A 67 18.70 -25.50 -9.35
CA ASP A 67 19.42 -24.32 -8.87
C ASP A 67 19.57 -23.21 -9.91
N ASP A 68 19.22 -23.46 -11.18
CA ASP A 68 19.27 -22.45 -12.26
C ASP A 68 18.02 -21.57 -12.24
N VAL A 69 17.96 -20.64 -11.28
CA VAL A 69 16.88 -19.67 -11.15
C VAL A 69 17.04 -18.56 -12.18
N THR A 70 16.06 -18.45 -13.10
CA THR A 70 16.06 -17.46 -14.19
C THR A 70 15.11 -16.30 -13.94
N GLY A 71 14.18 -16.42 -12.99
CA GLY A 71 13.25 -15.35 -12.64
C GLY A 71 12.50 -15.58 -11.34
N LEU A 72 12.00 -14.49 -10.77
CA LEU A 72 11.21 -14.45 -9.51
C LEU A 72 9.99 -13.56 -9.70
N LEU A 73 8.84 -13.99 -9.17
CA LEU A 73 7.68 -13.16 -8.92
C LEU A 73 7.23 -13.33 -7.47
N LEU A 74 7.05 -12.23 -6.76
CA LEU A 74 6.47 -12.23 -5.43
C LEU A 74 5.08 -11.57 -5.49
N LEU A 75 4.02 -12.38 -5.31
CA LEU A 75 2.65 -11.90 -5.16
C LEU A 75 2.29 -11.93 -3.68
N ARG A 76 1.83 -10.82 -3.13
CA ARG A 76 1.42 -10.69 -1.74
C ARG A 76 -0.04 -10.28 -1.63
N GLY A 77 -0.86 -11.08 -0.93
CA GLY A 77 -2.22 -10.74 -0.55
C GLY A 77 -2.28 -9.79 0.66
N TYR A 78 -3.41 -9.14 0.82
CA TYR A 78 -3.65 -8.21 1.93
C TYR A 78 -4.37 -8.89 3.12
N ALA A 79 -3.81 -10.00 3.63
CA ALA A 79 -4.42 -10.80 4.71
C ALA A 79 -4.75 -9.98 5.96
N SER A 80 -3.90 -9.02 6.33
CA SER A 80 -4.08 -8.15 7.51
C SER A 80 -5.23 -7.15 7.39
N TYR A 81 -5.74 -6.91 6.19
CA TYR A 81 -6.83 -5.97 5.93
C TYR A 81 -8.05 -6.71 5.41
N ILE A 82 -8.97 -7.08 6.31
CA ILE A 82 -10.19 -7.85 5.96
C ILE A 82 -10.96 -7.24 4.78
N ARG A 83 -10.96 -5.93 4.66
CA ARG A 83 -11.62 -5.18 3.59
C ARG A 83 -10.85 -5.16 2.27
N ARG A 84 -9.65 -5.72 2.24
CA ARG A 84 -8.79 -5.86 1.05
C ARG A 84 -8.38 -7.30 0.76
N LYS A 85 -9.04 -8.28 1.37
CA LYS A 85 -8.74 -9.71 1.12
C LYS A 85 -8.84 -10.12 -0.36
N HIS A 86 -9.64 -9.39 -1.15
CA HIS A 86 -9.79 -9.59 -2.58
C HIS A 86 -8.66 -8.95 -3.42
N CYS A 87 -7.68 -8.33 -2.79
CA CYS A 87 -6.57 -7.66 -3.45
C CYS A 87 -5.25 -8.39 -3.19
N ALA A 88 -4.35 -8.33 -4.18
CA ALA A 88 -2.95 -8.68 -4.03
C ALA A 88 -2.07 -7.68 -4.78
N THR A 89 -0.79 -7.62 -4.45
CA THR A 89 0.22 -6.81 -5.14
C THR A 89 1.36 -7.69 -5.64
N ILE A 90 1.86 -7.40 -6.83
CA ILE A 90 3.13 -7.94 -7.30
C ILE A 90 4.23 -7.03 -6.72
N ASP A 91 4.88 -7.52 -5.66
CA ASP A 91 5.96 -6.79 -4.99
C ASP A 91 7.27 -6.82 -5.77
N VAL A 92 7.52 -7.94 -6.46
CA VAL A 92 8.72 -8.15 -7.28
C VAL A 92 8.34 -8.94 -8.51
N LEU A 93 8.82 -8.50 -9.66
CA LEU A 93 8.97 -9.30 -10.87
C LEU A 93 10.38 -9.05 -11.42
N ALA A 94 11.17 -10.09 -11.47
CA ALA A 94 12.55 -10.01 -11.94
C ALA A 94 12.89 -11.21 -12.83
N VAL A 95 13.63 -10.96 -13.90
CA VAL A 95 14.13 -11.99 -14.83
C VAL A 95 15.61 -11.73 -15.10
N ARG A 96 16.43 -12.75 -14.95
CA ARG A 96 17.88 -12.70 -15.18
C ARG A 96 18.16 -12.06 -16.54
N PRO A 97 19.11 -11.12 -16.65
CA PRO A 97 19.31 -10.30 -17.84
C PRO A 97 19.50 -11.10 -19.14
N ASP A 98 20.31 -12.18 -19.08
CA ASP A 98 20.55 -13.09 -20.22
C ASP A 98 19.32 -13.92 -20.63
N CYS A 99 18.31 -13.98 -19.75
CA CYS A 99 17.05 -14.72 -19.95
C CYS A 99 15.86 -13.80 -20.28
N GLN A 100 16.05 -12.48 -20.30
CA GLN A 100 14.99 -11.55 -20.67
C GLN A 100 14.55 -11.69 -22.13
N ARG A 101 13.33 -11.20 -22.42
CA ARG A 101 12.69 -11.23 -23.77
C ARG A 101 12.42 -12.65 -24.32
N LYS A 102 12.61 -13.68 -23.49
CA LYS A 102 12.32 -15.10 -23.83
C LYS A 102 10.95 -15.57 -23.28
N GLY A 103 10.09 -14.65 -22.83
CA GLY A 103 8.74 -14.97 -22.34
C GLY A 103 8.64 -15.31 -20.84
N ILE A 104 9.76 -15.42 -20.09
CA ILE A 104 9.78 -15.84 -18.68
C ILE A 104 8.95 -14.91 -17.79
N GLY A 105 9.11 -13.59 -17.91
CA GLY A 105 8.32 -12.65 -17.13
C GLY A 105 6.81 -12.79 -17.39
N ARG A 106 6.42 -13.02 -18.63
CA ARG A 106 5.02 -13.28 -19.02
C ARG A 106 4.51 -14.59 -18.41
N ALA A 107 5.30 -15.65 -18.43
CA ALA A 107 4.94 -16.92 -17.82
C ALA A 107 4.71 -16.80 -16.31
N LEU A 108 5.61 -16.08 -15.59
CA LEU A 108 5.47 -15.81 -14.15
C LEU A 108 4.20 -15.02 -13.83
N VAL A 109 3.94 -13.92 -14.56
CA VAL A 109 2.73 -13.10 -14.31
C VAL A 109 1.47 -13.88 -14.66
N ASN A 110 1.45 -14.64 -15.75
CA ASN A 110 0.30 -15.48 -16.10
C ASN A 110 0.05 -16.58 -15.05
N ALA A 111 1.09 -17.18 -14.49
CA ALA A 111 0.94 -18.14 -13.39
C ALA A 111 0.33 -17.49 -12.14
N ALA A 112 0.78 -16.28 -11.79
CA ALA A 112 0.21 -15.52 -10.68
C ALA A 112 -1.26 -15.11 -10.94
N ILE A 113 -1.59 -14.67 -12.16
CA ILE A 113 -2.96 -14.35 -12.58
C ILE A 113 -3.85 -15.60 -12.49
N ASN A 114 -3.40 -16.72 -13.04
CA ASN A 114 -4.16 -17.97 -13.00
C ASN A 114 -4.41 -18.44 -11.56
N ALA A 115 -3.38 -18.44 -10.72
CA ALA A 115 -3.54 -18.79 -9.31
C ALA A 115 -4.53 -17.84 -8.60
N SER A 116 -4.44 -16.54 -8.87
CA SER A 116 -5.35 -15.53 -8.32
C SER A 116 -6.79 -15.76 -8.74
N ASP A 117 -7.00 -16.02 -10.04
CA ASP A 117 -8.33 -16.15 -10.62
C ASP A 117 -9.01 -17.50 -10.28
N GLN A 118 -8.24 -18.58 -10.15
CA GLN A 118 -8.80 -19.92 -9.98
C GLN A 118 -8.79 -20.43 -8.53
N TRP A 119 -7.86 -19.96 -7.69
CA TRP A 119 -7.59 -20.60 -6.40
C TRP A 119 -7.58 -19.65 -5.22
N LEU A 120 -7.05 -18.40 -5.38
CA LEU A 120 -6.82 -17.49 -4.27
C LEU A 120 -7.96 -16.48 -4.04
N GLN A 121 -8.99 -16.47 -4.90
CA GLN A 121 -10.09 -15.51 -4.86
C GLN A 121 -9.62 -14.04 -4.87
N ILE A 122 -8.54 -13.75 -5.61
CA ILE A 122 -8.00 -12.40 -5.76
C ILE A 122 -8.66 -11.74 -6.98
N ARG A 123 -9.56 -10.80 -6.72
CA ARG A 123 -10.25 -10.02 -7.74
C ARG A 123 -9.35 -8.94 -8.36
N ARG A 124 -8.51 -8.31 -7.54
CA ARG A 124 -7.68 -7.18 -7.93
C ARG A 124 -6.20 -7.49 -7.70
N ILE A 125 -5.40 -7.43 -8.75
CA ILE A 125 -3.94 -7.51 -8.68
C ILE A 125 -3.38 -6.13 -8.99
N GLU A 126 -2.53 -5.61 -8.10
CA GLU A 126 -1.84 -4.33 -8.23
C GLU A 126 -0.38 -4.53 -8.59
N VAL A 127 0.19 -3.57 -9.30
CA VAL A 127 1.62 -3.44 -9.50
C VAL A 127 2.01 -1.97 -9.56
N THR A 128 3.20 -1.64 -9.05
CA THR A 128 3.79 -0.31 -9.18
C THR A 128 5.04 -0.43 -10.03
N VAL A 129 5.13 0.39 -11.06
CA VAL A 129 6.24 0.39 -12.03
C VAL A 129 6.82 1.78 -12.19
N ASP A 130 8.07 1.89 -12.62
CA ASP A 130 8.70 3.18 -12.95
C ASP A 130 7.84 3.91 -14.00
N ALA A 131 7.46 5.17 -13.71
CA ALA A 131 6.59 5.97 -14.57
C ALA A 131 7.23 6.30 -15.93
N HIS A 132 8.55 6.24 -16.04
CA HIS A 132 9.28 6.46 -17.29
C HIS A 132 9.48 5.19 -18.11
N SER A 133 9.18 4.01 -17.55
CA SER A 133 9.34 2.74 -18.26
C SER A 133 8.12 2.39 -19.12
N VAL A 134 8.04 3.00 -20.32
CA VAL A 134 6.98 2.71 -21.30
C VAL A 134 6.91 1.22 -21.64
N ALA A 135 8.08 0.56 -21.75
CA ALA A 135 8.16 -0.86 -22.06
C ALA A 135 7.52 -1.73 -20.96
N LEU A 136 7.75 -1.41 -19.69
CA LEU A 136 7.20 -2.16 -18.56
C LEU A 136 5.70 -1.91 -18.40
N GLN A 137 5.25 -0.67 -18.59
CA GLN A 137 3.83 -0.34 -18.62
C GLN A 137 3.10 -1.07 -19.76
N GLY A 138 3.68 -1.08 -20.98
CA GLY A 138 3.15 -1.82 -22.13
C GLY A 138 3.12 -3.33 -21.90
N PHE A 139 4.12 -3.87 -21.20
CA PHE A 139 4.15 -5.28 -20.80
C PHE A 139 2.94 -5.63 -19.92
N TYR A 140 2.71 -4.88 -18.84
CA TYR A 140 1.57 -5.12 -17.96
C TYR A 140 0.22 -4.82 -18.63
N ALA A 141 0.14 -3.80 -19.48
CA ALA A 141 -1.06 -3.51 -20.26
C ALA A 141 -1.44 -4.70 -21.16
N SER A 142 -0.44 -5.37 -21.79
CA SER A 142 -0.66 -6.58 -22.61
C SER A 142 -1.15 -7.80 -21.80
N LEU A 143 -1.14 -7.73 -20.48
CA LEU A 143 -1.62 -8.74 -19.54
C LEU A 143 -2.93 -8.32 -18.84
N GLY A 144 -3.57 -7.25 -19.33
CA GLY A 144 -4.86 -6.77 -18.84
C GLY A 144 -4.77 -5.80 -17.63
N PHE A 145 -3.57 -5.29 -17.31
CA PHE A 145 -3.44 -4.23 -16.32
C PHE A 145 -3.70 -2.87 -16.96
N ALA A 146 -4.42 -2.00 -16.26
CA ALA A 146 -4.65 -0.62 -16.63
C ALA A 146 -3.98 0.33 -15.66
N ALA A 147 -3.41 1.43 -16.15
CA ALA A 147 -2.86 2.48 -15.31
C ALA A 147 -3.99 3.19 -14.54
N GLU A 148 -3.75 3.50 -13.28
CA GLU A 148 -4.71 4.14 -12.37
C GLU A 148 -4.22 5.46 -11.80
N GLY A 149 -2.92 5.72 -11.88
CA GLY A 149 -2.35 6.98 -11.41
C GLY A 149 -0.82 6.96 -11.34
N VAL A 150 -0.26 8.12 -11.01
CA VAL A 150 1.18 8.32 -10.86
C VAL A 150 1.48 8.90 -9.48
N LYS A 151 2.25 8.15 -8.70
CA LYS A 151 2.77 8.58 -7.40
C LYS A 151 4.09 9.34 -7.62
N ARG A 152 4.14 10.59 -7.21
CA ARG A 152 5.31 11.45 -7.46
C ARG A 152 6.41 11.21 -6.43
N LYS A 153 7.66 11.15 -6.91
CA LYS A 153 8.85 11.04 -6.04
C LYS A 153 8.77 9.89 -5.03
N GLU A 154 8.18 8.76 -5.44
CA GLU A 154 7.93 7.63 -4.55
C GLU A 154 9.18 6.81 -4.25
N ILE A 155 10.08 6.67 -5.21
CA ILE A 155 11.22 5.74 -5.11
C ILE A 155 12.54 6.49 -5.33
N LEU A 156 13.52 6.25 -4.45
CA LEU A 156 14.91 6.65 -4.69
C LEU A 156 15.57 5.66 -5.65
N HIS A 157 16.01 6.14 -6.82
CA HIS A 157 16.70 5.34 -7.82
C HIS A 157 17.95 6.08 -8.34
N ALA A 158 19.12 5.47 -8.22
CA ALA A 158 20.39 6.04 -8.66
C ALA A 158 20.62 7.49 -8.16
N GLY A 159 20.30 7.75 -6.89
CA GLY A 159 20.47 9.07 -6.28
C GLY A 159 19.35 10.09 -6.61
N ARG A 160 18.33 9.72 -7.36
CA ARG A 160 17.21 10.59 -7.72
C ARG A 160 15.87 10.01 -7.26
N TYR A 161 14.94 10.86 -6.87
CA TYR A 161 13.58 10.45 -6.58
C TYR A 161 12.75 10.41 -7.87
N VAL A 162 12.22 9.23 -8.19
CA VAL A 162 11.46 8.97 -9.41
C VAL A 162 10.00 8.72 -9.12
N ASP A 163 9.16 9.01 -10.10
CA ASP A 163 7.73 8.77 -10.06
C ASP A 163 7.41 7.31 -10.40
N SER A 164 6.30 6.81 -9.90
CA SER A 164 5.85 5.44 -10.14
C SER A 164 4.41 5.41 -10.65
N THR A 165 4.15 4.64 -11.70
CA THR A 165 2.79 4.37 -12.18
C THR A 165 2.19 3.20 -11.42
N VAL A 166 1.02 3.41 -10.82
CA VAL A 166 0.20 2.34 -10.25
C VAL A 166 -0.66 1.76 -11.35
N MET A 167 -0.61 0.44 -11.52
CA MET A 167 -1.43 -0.29 -12.48
C MET A 167 -2.19 -1.40 -11.77
N SER A 168 -3.38 -1.75 -12.25
CA SER A 168 -4.14 -2.87 -11.72
C SER A 168 -4.83 -3.69 -12.80
N ARG A 169 -4.97 -4.98 -12.52
CA ARG A 169 -5.85 -5.91 -13.24
C ARG A 169 -7.03 -6.28 -12.33
N ILE A 170 -8.25 -6.18 -12.87
CA ILE A 170 -9.47 -6.57 -12.17
C ILE A 170 -10.10 -7.74 -12.91
N ASN A 171 -10.34 -8.86 -12.22
CA ASN A 171 -11.14 -9.96 -12.73
C ASN A 171 -12.62 -9.63 -12.57
N ALA A 172 -13.26 -9.16 -13.64
CA ALA A 172 -14.67 -8.78 -13.63
C ALA A 172 -15.64 -9.97 -13.43
N HIS A 173 -15.17 -11.20 -13.71
CA HIS A 173 -16.00 -12.40 -13.57
C HIS A 173 -16.07 -12.94 -12.14
N MET A 174 -15.16 -12.51 -11.26
CA MET A 174 -15.21 -12.87 -9.85
C MET A 174 -16.28 -12.03 -9.14
N MET A 175 -17.38 -12.69 -8.75
CA MET A 175 -18.48 -12.18 -7.91
C MET A 175 -18.67 -10.66 -8.03
N PRO A 176 -19.50 -10.17 -8.97
CA PRO A 176 -19.84 -8.76 -9.01
C PRO A 176 -20.63 -8.44 -7.72
N ALA A 177 -19.95 -7.89 -6.73
CA ALA A 177 -20.65 -7.33 -5.59
C ALA A 177 -21.40 -6.09 -6.05
N PRO A 178 -22.63 -5.86 -5.56
CA PRO A 178 -23.32 -4.61 -5.82
C PRO A 178 -22.45 -3.42 -5.39
N ALA A 179 -22.60 -2.30 -6.07
CA ALA A 179 -21.87 -1.08 -5.68
C ALA A 179 -22.19 -0.76 -4.21
N SER A 180 -21.15 -0.46 -3.43
CA SER A 180 -21.34 -0.03 -2.05
C SER A 180 -22.16 1.26 -2.03
N PRO A 181 -23.14 1.40 -1.13
CA PRO A 181 -23.89 2.63 -1.01
C PRO A 181 -22.93 3.79 -0.68
N ALA A 182 -23.11 4.92 -1.37
CA ALA A 182 -22.31 6.11 -1.12
C ALA A 182 -22.41 6.55 0.34
N LEU A 183 -21.32 7.06 0.88
CA LEU A 183 -21.34 7.67 2.22
C LEU A 183 -22.33 8.82 2.23
N ALA A 184 -23.33 8.71 3.10
CA ALA A 184 -24.34 9.76 3.23
C ALA A 184 -23.67 11.09 3.62
N VAL A 185 -23.82 12.10 2.77
CA VAL A 185 -23.35 13.47 3.08
C VAL A 185 -24.32 14.05 4.10
N ARG A 186 -24.00 13.91 5.38
CA ARG A 186 -24.80 14.62 6.43
C ARG A 186 -24.62 16.12 6.30
N LYS A 187 -25.73 16.85 6.42
CA LYS A 187 -25.75 18.31 6.49
C LYS A 187 -24.83 18.76 7.63
N ARG A 188 -24.08 19.84 7.41
CA ARG A 188 -23.23 20.45 8.44
C ARG A 188 -24.06 20.64 9.74
N PRO A 189 -23.54 20.24 10.92
CA PRO A 189 -24.15 20.67 12.16
C PRO A 189 -24.19 22.19 12.17
N ARG A 190 -25.32 22.76 12.69
CA ARG A 190 -25.44 24.20 12.93
C ARG A 190 -24.18 24.68 13.65
N LYS A 191 -23.76 25.94 13.42
CA LYS A 191 -22.62 26.60 14.09
C LYS A 191 -22.59 26.24 15.57
N SER A 192 -21.79 25.27 15.94
CA SER A 192 -21.51 24.89 17.33
C SER A 192 -20.35 25.73 17.82
N ALA A 193 -20.32 26.05 19.13
CA ALA A 193 -19.20 26.73 19.75
C ALA A 193 -17.85 26.07 19.37
N ALA A 194 -16.81 26.88 19.24
CA ALA A 194 -15.46 26.40 18.92
C ALA A 194 -15.04 25.36 19.98
N LEU A 195 -14.60 24.20 19.54
CA LEU A 195 -14.12 23.16 20.45
C LEU A 195 -12.69 23.51 20.92
N LYS A 196 -12.43 23.34 22.19
CA LYS A 196 -11.06 23.28 22.70
C LYS A 196 -10.51 21.88 22.37
N ILE A 197 -9.69 21.81 21.33
CA ILE A 197 -9.08 20.56 20.86
C ILE A 197 -7.66 20.50 21.40
N THR A 198 -7.31 19.38 22.04
CA THR A 198 -5.95 19.08 22.47
C THR A 198 -5.44 17.90 21.66
N ILE A 199 -4.23 18.01 21.12
CA ILE A 199 -3.55 16.90 20.43
C ILE A 199 -2.37 16.47 21.30
N ARG A 200 -2.22 15.16 21.49
CA ARG A 200 -1.05 14.56 22.12
C ARG A 200 -0.70 13.25 21.47
N THR A 201 0.50 12.75 21.70
CA THR A 201 0.89 11.39 21.30
C THR A 201 -0.05 10.38 21.98
N ALA A 202 -0.48 9.38 21.22
CA ALA A 202 -1.29 8.30 21.75
C ALA A 202 -0.41 7.30 22.51
N THR A 203 -0.97 6.71 23.54
CA THR A 203 -0.36 5.66 24.37
C THR A 203 -1.22 4.40 24.35
N GLU A 204 -0.72 3.30 24.89
CA GLU A 204 -1.48 2.06 25.00
C GLU A 204 -2.79 2.22 25.77
N ASP A 205 -2.85 3.18 26.70
CA ASP A 205 -4.05 3.51 27.49
C ASP A 205 -5.19 4.05 26.61
N ASP A 206 -4.89 4.56 25.42
CA ASP A 206 -5.90 5.04 24.47
C ASP A 206 -6.60 3.92 23.70
N ALA A 207 -6.17 2.68 23.85
CA ALA A 207 -6.66 1.54 23.08
C ALA A 207 -8.18 1.35 23.14
N GLU A 208 -8.77 1.52 24.33
CA GLU A 208 -10.22 1.41 24.51
C GLU A 208 -10.98 2.58 23.88
N ALA A 209 -10.40 3.77 23.96
CA ALA A 209 -10.99 4.95 23.34
C ALA A 209 -10.91 4.85 21.80
N PHE A 210 -9.80 4.34 21.25
CA PHE A 210 -9.67 4.08 19.83
C PHE A 210 -10.67 3.01 19.36
N ALA A 211 -10.82 1.91 20.09
CA ALA A 211 -11.84 0.90 19.78
C ALA A 211 -13.26 1.53 19.72
N LYS A 212 -13.59 2.42 20.65
CA LYS A 212 -14.88 3.14 20.66
C LYS A 212 -15.03 4.08 19.45
N VAL A 213 -13.98 4.80 19.05
CA VAL A 213 -13.99 5.65 17.84
C VAL A 213 -14.28 4.81 16.59
N PHE A 214 -13.64 3.64 16.46
CA PHE A 214 -13.82 2.78 15.30
C PHE A 214 -15.08 1.88 15.36
N ALA A 215 -15.72 1.73 16.53
CA ALA A 215 -17.04 1.10 16.62
C ALA A 215 -18.13 1.96 15.94
N ASP A 216 -17.90 3.25 15.78
CA ASP A 216 -18.73 4.13 14.98
C ASP A 216 -18.61 3.78 13.50
N ARG A 217 -19.74 3.39 12.86
CA ARG A 217 -19.79 3.02 11.45
C ARG A 217 -19.30 4.13 10.52
N SER A 218 -19.59 5.38 10.84
CA SER A 218 -19.14 6.53 10.05
C SER A 218 -17.61 6.65 10.07
N ALA A 219 -16.98 6.41 11.24
CA ALA A 219 -15.53 6.42 11.38
C ALA A 219 -14.87 5.23 10.70
N SER A 220 -15.39 4.01 10.91
CA SER A 220 -14.83 2.81 10.30
C SER A 220 -15.05 2.75 8.78
N ASN A 221 -16.20 3.23 8.27
CA ASN A 221 -16.48 3.28 6.84
C ASN A 221 -15.53 4.19 6.05
N GLY A 222 -14.95 5.19 6.70
CA GLY A 222 -13.93 6.06 6.10
C GLY A 222 -12.52 5.45 6.02
N THR A 223 -12.29 4.27 6.59
CA THR A 223 -10.97 3.64 6.73
C THR A 223 -10.99 2.18 6.26
N LEU A 224 -9.84 1.49 6.36
CA LEU A 224 -9.75 0.03 6.14
C LEU A 224 -10.08 -0.78 7.41
N GLN A 225 -10.36 -0.11 8.55
CA GLN A 225 -10.76 -0.78 9.77
C GLN A 225 -12.23 -1.23 9.69
N HIS A 226 -12.62 -2.13 10.59
CA HIS A 226 -14.00 -2.56 10.76
C HIS A 226 -14.48 -2.25 12.20
N PRO A 227 -15.79 -2.12 12.45
CA PRO A 227 -16.31 -1.66 13.73
C PRO A 227 -16.11 -2.63 14.91
N TYR A 228 -15.62 -3.84 14.64
CA TYR A 228 -15.41 -4.89 15.63
C TYR A 228 -13.94 -5.04 16.05
N THR A 229 -13.08 -4.06 15.75
CA THR A 229 -11.68 -4.10 16.19
C THR A 229 -11.60 -3.87 17.69
N SER A 230 -11.10 -4.86 18.43
CA SER A 230 -11.06 -4.80 19.90
C SER A 230 -9.99 -3.86 20.45
N ALA A 231 -10.14 -3.45 21.71
CA ALA A 231 -9.13 -2.68 22.42
C ALA A 231 -7.79 -3.43 22.55
N ALA A 232 -7.81 -4.77 22.65
CA ALA A 232 -6.59 -5.56 22.69
C ALA A 232 -5.76 -5.40 21.41
N VAL A 233 -6.40 -5.43 20.23
CA VAL A 233 -5.74 -5.19 18.94
C VAL A 233 -5.15 -3.78 18.87
N TRP A 234 -5.87 -2.77 19.37
CA TRP A 234 -5.36 -1.41 19.42
C TRP A 234 -4.17 -1.26 20.37
N ARG A 235 -4.21 -1.91 21.53
CA ARG A 235 -3.09 -1.90 22.49
C ARG A 235 -1.82 -2.47 21.85
N THR A 236 -1.91 -3.64 21.20
CA THR A 236 -0.78 -4.23 20.48
C THR A 236 -0.23 -3.31 19.39
N ARG A 237 -1.10 -2.63 18.63
CA ARG A 237 -0.68 -1.68 17.58
C ARG A 237 0.02 -0.46 18.17
N LEU A 238 -0.46 0.08 19.28
CA LEU A 238 0.13 1.25 19.95
C LEU A 238 1.48 0.88 20.59
N ALA A 239 1.58 -0.29 21.21
CA ALA A 239 2.83 -0.82 21.75
C ALA A 239 3.90 -0.98 20.65
N SER A 240 3.52 -1.45 19.47
CA SER A 240 4.45 -1.65 18.35
C SER A 240 5.01 -0.36 17.75
N ASN A 241 4.47 0.80 18.10
CA ASN A 241 4.99 2.10 17.62
C ASN A 241 6.22 2.57 18.42
N VAL A 242 6.44 2.04 19.62
CA VAL A 242 7.54 2.47 20.51
C VAL A 242 8.89 2.13 19.88
N GLY A 243 9.77 3.13 19.82
CA GLY A 243 11.13 2.97 19.24
C GLY A 243 11.16 2.84 17.71
N THR A 244 10.04 3.06 17.02
CA THR A 244 9.94 2.98 15.57
C THR A 244 9.80 4.37 14.93
N ARG A 245 9.76 4.40 13.59
CA ARG A 245 9.46 5.62 12.81
C ARG A 245 7.96 5.90 12.69
N GLN A 246 7.13 5.16 13.42
CA GLN A 246 5.68 5.33 13.45
C GLN A 246 5.31 6.29 14.58
N VAL A 247 4.23 7.05 14.39
CA VAL A 247 3.65 7.89 15.42
C VAL A 247 2.14 7.84 15.34
N ALA A 248 1.48 7.81 16.49
CA ALA A 248 0.04 7.96 16.58
C ALA A 248 -0.30 9.15 17.50
N PHE A 249 -1.26 9.96 17.07
CA PHE A 249 -1.79 11.09 17.83
C PHE A 249 -3.25 10.82 18.23
N ALA A 250 -3.62 11.24 19.42
CA ALA A 250 -4.98 11.29 19.91
C ALA A 250 -5.47 12.73 19.94
N ALA A 251 -6.68 12.96 19.46
CA ALA A 251 -7.38 14.24 19.60
C ALA A 251 -8.38 14.17 20.76
N LEU A 252 -8.28 15.11 21.69
CA LEU A 252 -9.14 15.18 22.87
C LEU A 252 -10.02 16.43 22.82
N VAL A 253 -11.28 16.26 23.24
CA VAL A 253 -12.24 17.33 23.52
C VAL A 253 -12.80 17.10 24.90
N ASN A 254 -12.67 18.07 25.77
CA ASN A 254 -13.08 17.96 27.20
C ASN A 254 -12.49 16.69 27.88
N GLY A 255 -11.21 16.40 27.64
CA GLY A 255 -10.51 15.26 28.22
C GLY A 255 -10.86 13.88 27.59
N ARG A 256 -11.79 13.82 26.65
CA ARG A 256 -12.19 12.55 25.96
C ARG A 256 -11.55 12.45 24.60
N VAL A 257 -10.99 11.29 24.26
CA VAL A 257 -10.48 10.99 22.93
C VAL A 257 -11.65 10.90 21.95
N VAL A 258 -11.58 11.70 20.88
CA VAL A 258 -12.63 11.84 19.87
C VAL A 258 -12.15 11.50 18.45
N GLY A 259 -10.86 11.27 18.30
CA GLY A 259 -10.26 10.88 17.02
C GLY A 259 -8.78 10.58 17.18
N ASN A 260 -8.23 9.98 16.14
CA ASN A 260 -6.81 9.67 16.05
C ASN A 260 -6.29 9.89 14.65
N ALA A 261 -4.98 10.09 14.55
CA ALA A 261 -4.24 10.03 13.29
C ALA A 261 -2.86 9.43 13.54
N GLY A 262 -2.26 8.84 12.50
CA GLY A 262 -0.92 8.29 12.61
C GLY A 262 -0.19 8.31 11.29
N LEU A 263 1.15 8.28 11.39
CA LEU A 263 2.08 8.13 10.29
C LEU A 263 2.79 6.78 10.41
N HIS A 264 2.86 6.08 9.29
CA HIS A 264 3.49 4.77 9.19
C HIS A 264 4.42 4.76 7.98
N PRO A 265 5.66 4.21 8.06
CA PRO A 265 6.45 3.92 6.86
C PRO A 265 5.60 3.10 5.88
N VAL A 266 5.70 3.37 4.61
CA VAL A 266 4.94 2.61 3.59
C VAL A 266 5.38 1.14 3.53
N ASN A 267 6.66 0.89 3.82
CA ASN A 267 7.30 -0.42 3.96
C ASN A 267 8.72 -0.23 4.52
N ASP A 268 9.47 -1.35 4.65
CA ASP A 268 10.86 -1.36 5.12
C ASP A 268 11.88 -1.19 3.99
N ASN A 269 11.45 -0.85 2.78
CA ASN A 269 12.34 -0.67 1.65
C ASN A 269 13.23 0.59 1.83
N PRO A 270 14.56 0.45 1.85
CA PRO A 270 15.47 1.60 2.01
C PRO A 270 15.27 2.71 0.98
N ARG A 271 14.79 2.37 -0.22
CA ARG A 271 14.55 3.33 -1.32
C ARG A 271 13.25 4.12 -1.16
N GLN A 272 12.42 3.78 -0.16
CA GLN A 272 11.18 4.48 0.21
C GLN A 272 11.19 5.01 1.64
N LYS A 273 12.36 5.06 2.29
CA LYS A 273 12.48 5.58 3.67
C LYS A 273 11.99 7.02 3.86
N HIS A 274 11.95 7.81 2.80
CA HIS A 274 11.46 9.19 2.77
C HIS A 274 9.94 9.29 2.64
N VAL A 275 9.24 8.16 2.51
CA VAL A 275 7.78 8.09 2.30
C VAL A 275 7.10 7.55 3.54
N CYS A 276 6.04 8.20 3.98
CA CYS A 276 5.11 7.66 4.98
C CYS A 276 3.67 7.70 4.49
N SER A 277 2.87 6.78 5.01
CA SER A 277 1.43 6.74 4.83
C SER A 277 0.73 7.34 6.04
N LEU A 278 -0.35 8.08 5.81
CA LEU A 278 -1.15 8.74 6.84
C LEU A 278 -2.53 8.11 6.94
N GLY A 279 -2.93 7.73 8.17
CA GLY A 279 -4.27 7.31 8.51
C GLY A 279 -4.92 8.25 9.52
N ILE A 280 -6.22 8.53 9.36
CA ILE A 280 -6.99 9.39 10.29
C ILE A 280 -8.40 8.88 10.46
N SER A 281 -8.91 8.96 11.70
CA SER A 281 -10.31 8.68 12.02
C SER A 281 -10.83 9.61 13.10
N ILE A 282 -12.10 10.00 12.99
CA ILE A 282 -12.76 10.92 13.93
C ILE A 282 -14.17 10.42 14.17
N ALA A 283 -14.58 10.32 15.43
CA ALA A 283 -15.93 9.97 15.81
C ALA A 283 -16.95 10.94 15.18
N GLU A 284 -18.06 10.41 14.68
CA GLU A 284 -19.02 11.13 13.83
C GLU A 284 -19.46 12.46 14.44
N ALA A 285 -19.76 12.49 15.73
CA ALA A 285 -20.24 13.68 16.45
C ALA A 285 -19.23 14.85 16.43
N TYR A 286 -17.95 14.58 16.14
CA TYR A 286 -16.87 15.57 16.14
C TYR A 286 -16.32 15.89 14.74
N GLN A 287 -16.87 15.24 13.71
CA GLN A 287 -16.51 15.53 12.32
C GLN A 287 -17.00 16.92 11.89
N GLY A 288 -16.23 17.59 11.02
CA GLY A 288 -16.56 18.93 10.51
C GLY A 288 -16.39 20.07 11.54
N ARG A 289 -15.75 19.79 12.70
CA ARG A 289 -15.58 20.73 13.81
C ARG A 289 -14.11 21.11 14.08
N GLY A 290 -13.22 20.92 13.11
CA GLY A 290 -11.80 21.30 13.18
C GLY A 290 -10.86 20.17 13.69
N VAL A 291 -11.38 19.09 14.28
CA VAL A 291 -10.56 17.99 14.85
C VAL A 291 -9.63 17.37 13.80
N GLY A 292 -10.17 17.12 12.58
CA GLY A 292 -9.37 16.53 11.51
C GLY A 292 -8.20 17.42 11.08
N ARG A 293 -8.41 18.73 11.00
CA ARG A 293 -7.35 19.69 10.67
C ARG A 293 -6.27 19.73 11.77
N ALA A 294 -6.68 19.71 13.04
CA ALA A 294 -5.75 19.69 14.16
C ALA A 294 -4.87 18.43 14.16
N LEU A 295 -5.46 17.25 13.95
CA LEU A 295 -4.72 15.98 13.83
C LEU A 295 -3.78 15.99 12.64
N MET A 296 -4.25 16.42 11.45
CA MET A 296 -3.44 16.50 10.25
C MET A 296 -2.24 17.43 10.43
N ASN A 297 -2.45 18.60 11.04
CA ASN A 297 -1.36 19.54 11.31
C ASN A 297 -0.28 18.92 12.21
N ALA A 298 -0.67 18.20 13.26
CA ALA A 298 0.28 17.50 14.14
C ALA A 298 1.07 16.40 13.37
N CYS A 299 0.39 15.63 12.52
CA CYS A 299 1.06 14.63 11.68
C CYS A 299 2.04 15.27 10.69
N LEU A 300 1.65 16.38 10.04
CA LEU A 300 2.49 17.05 9.06
C LEU A 300 3.67 17.77 9.72
N ASP A 301 3.46 18.38 10.90
CA ASP A 301 4.55 18.95 11.70
C ASP A 301 5.60 17.88 12.05
N PHE A 302 5.13 16.72 12.53
CA PHE A 302 6.03 15.61 12.83
C PHE A 302 6.77 15.09 11.59
N ALA A 303 6.08 14.95 10.47
CA ALA A 303 6.67 14.49 9.21
C ALA A 303 7.76 15.44 8.71
N ASP A 304 7.46 16.75 8.70
CA ASP A 304 8.29 17.78 8.10
C ASP A 304 9.51 18.16 8.97
N HIS A 305 9.35 18.16 10.31
CA HIS A 305 10.37 18.72 11.20
C HIS A 305 11.12 17.67 12.04
N TRP A 306 10.55 16.47 12.24
CA TRP A 306 11.13 15.50 13.16
C TRP A 306 11.47 14.16 12.53
N ALA A 307 10.66 13.65 11.59
CA ALA A 307 10.84 12.31 11.02
C ALA A 307 11.55 12.30 9.66
N ASN A 308 11.84 13.47 9.09
CA ASN A 308 12.45 13.61 7.77
C ASN A 308 11.70 12.84 6.66
N TYR A 309 10.35 12.91 6.69
CA TYR A 309 9.54 12.39 5.61
C TYR A 309 9.37 13.47 4.54
N ALA A 310 9.99 13.25 3.38
CA ALA A 310 9.89 14.17 2.25
C ALA A 310 8.59 13.98 1.43
N ARG A 311 7.92 12.84 1.61
CA ARG A 311 6.63 12.53 1.00
C ARG A 311 5.68 11.92 2.03
N VAL A 312 4.48 12.48 2.13
CA VAL A 312 3.36 11.91 2.88
C VAL A 312 2.28 11.50 1.89
N GLU A 313 1.83 10.25 1.94
CA GLU A 313 0.74 9.76 1.10
C GLU A 313 -0.44 9.26 1.93
N LEU A 314 -1.59 9.25 1.33
CA LEU A 314 -2.80 8.65 1.91
C LEU A 314 -3.70 8.09 0.82
N THR A 315 -4.57 7.18 1.23
CA THR A 315 -5.65 6.67 0.39
C THR A 315 -6.98 6.99 1.03
N VAL A 316 -7.89 7.56 0.27
CA VAL A 316 -9.23 7.98 0.74
C VAL A 316 -10.30 7.42 -0.19
N HIS A 317 -11.40 6.90 0.36
CA HIS A 317 -12.52 6.43 -0.48
C HIS A 317 -13.02 7.56 -1.39
N ALA A 318 -13.26 7.27 -2.66
CA ALA A 318 -13.56 8.26 -3.69
C ALA A 318 -14.85 9.08 -3.41
N ASP A 319 -15.76 8.53 -2.60
CA ASP A 319 -16.98 9.17 -2.17
C ASP A 319 -16.85 10.03 -0.89
N ASN A 320 -15.67 10.08 -0.27
CA ASN A 320 -15.43 10.87 0.94
C ASN A 320 -15.02 12.33 0.60
N ALA A 321 -15.91 13.08 -0.06
CA ALA A 321 -15.65 14.43 -0.52
C ALA A 321 -15.17 15.39 0.60
N ARG A 322 -15.60 15.16 1.86
CA ARG A 322 -15.17 15.99 3.01
C ARG A 322 -13.69 15.81 3.32
N ALA A 323 -13.24 14.57 3.39
CA ALA A 323 -11.84 14.26 3.67
C ALA A 323 -10.95 14.73 2.51
N ILE A 324 -11.38 14.50 1.26
CA ILE A 324 -10.66 14.94 0.06
C ILE A 324 -10.41 16.46 0.09
N LYS A 325 -11.45 17.26 0.39
CA LYS A 325 -11.30 18.73 0.53
C LYS A 325 -10.36 19.13 1.65
N LEU A 326 -10.37 18.42 2.78
CA LEU A 326 -9.44 18.66 3.88
C LEU A 326 -7.99 18.41 3.41
N TYR A 327 -7.72 17.27 2.77
CA TYR A 327 -6.38 16.93 2.31
C TYR A 327 -5.88 17.91 1.25
N GLN A 328 -6.71 18.26 0.28
CA GLN A 328 -6.36 19.29 -0.72
C GLN A 328 -5.98 20.63 -0.07
N SER A 329 -6.71 21.06 0.97
CA SER A 329 -6.42 22.31 1.70
C SER A 329 -5.13 22.26 2.52
N LEU A 330 -4.50 21.08 2.66
CA LEU A 330 -3.23 20.84 3.34
C LEU A 330 -2.10 20.46 2.37
N GLY A 331 -2.31 20.70 1.09
CA GLY A 331 -1.30 20.52 0.04
C GLY A 331 -1.17 19.09 -0.50
N PHE A 332 -2.12 18.20 -0.20
CA PHE A 332 -2.19 16.91 -0.88
C PHE A 332 -2.79 17.09 -2.27
N GLU A 333 -2.17 16.47 -3.25
CA GLU A 333 -2.60 16.46 -4.63
C GLU A 333 -3.13 15.07 -5.02
N HIS A 334 -4.12 15.03 -5.89
CA HIS A 334 -4.66 13.80 -6.44
C HIS A 334 -3.65 13.15 -7.39
N GLU A 335 -3.33 11.88 -7.17
CA GLU A 335 -2.34 11.13 -7.94
C GLU A 335 -2.93 9.94 -8.71
N GLY A 336 -4.13 9.50 -8.35
CA GLY A 336 -4.78 8.41 -9.07
C GLY A 336 -6.07 7.93 -8.43
N ARG A 337 -6.83 7.11 -9.18
CA ARG A 337 -8.06 6.45 -8.73
C ARG A 337 -7.90 4.95 -8.78
N LEU A 338 -7.91 4.31 -7.62
CA LEU A 338 -7.77 2.88 -7.41
C LEU A 338 -9.16 2.23 -7.46
N ARG A 339 -9.44 1.46 -8.50
CA ARG A 339 -10.74 0.81 -8.71
C ARG A 339 -10.89 -0.41 -7.81
N ASP A 340 -12.08 -0.65 -7.28
CA ASP A 340 -12.39 -1.79 -6.40
C ASP A 340 -11.40 -1.92 -5.24
N TYR A 341 -10.96 -0.79 -4.67
CA TYR A 341 -9.89 -0.73 -3.69
C TYR A 341 -10.20 -1.46 -2.39
N SER A 342 -11.43 -1.36 -1.90
CA SER A 342 -11.84 -2.02 -0.67
C SER A 342 -13.29 -2.47 -0.70
N PHE A 343 -13.62 -3.45 0.15
CA PHE A 343 -15.00 -3.92 0.35
C PHE A 343 -15.65 -3.16 1.51
N ARG A 344 -16.85 -2.62 1.29
CA ARG A 344 -17.60 -1.84 2.28
C ARG A 344 -19.10 -2.00 2.06
N GLU A 345 -19.85 -2.26 3.13
CA GLU A 345 -21.31 -2.34 3.11
C GLU A 345 -21.86 -3.22 1.95
N GLY A 346 -21.24 -4.38 1.75
CA GLY A 346 -21.67 -5.35 0.73
C GLY A 346 -21.17 -5.07 -0.70
N GLY A 347 -20.40 -4.01 -0.94
CA GLY A 347 -19.92 -3.67 -2.27
C GLY A 347 -18.45 -3.24 -2.31
N TYR A 348 -17.89 -3.20 -3.51
CA TYR A 348 -16.54 -2.63 -3.74
C TYR A 348 -16.64 -1.12 -3.87
N VAL A 349 -15.63 -0.43 -3.34
CA VAL A 349 -15.48 1.02 -3.43
C VAL A 349 -14.12 1.40 -3.95
N ASP A 350 -14.13 2.40 -4.83
CA ASP A 350 -12.90 3.03 -5.31
C ASP A 350 -12.29 3.93 -4.25
N ALA A 351 -11.00 4.15 -4.37
CA ALA A 351 -10.29 5.10 -3.55
C ALA A 351 -9.44 6.05 -4.40
N LEU A 352 -9.17 7.23 -3.87
CA LEU A 352 -8.19 8.15 -4.44
C LEU A 352 -6.88 7.99 -3.69
N CYS A 353 -5.78 7.87 -4.45
CA CYS A 353 -4.45 8.01 -3.90
C CYS A 353 -4.07 9.50 -3.97
N MET A 354 -3.61 10.05 -2.85
CA MET A 354 -3.21 11.45 -2.75
C MET A 354 -1.84 11.54 -2.08
N GLY A 355 -0.99 12.42 -2.62
CA GLY A 355 0.37 12.62 -2.12
C GLY A 355 0.67 14.10 -1.85
N ARG A 356 1.44 14.35 -0.79
CA ARG A 356 2.04 15.64 -0.47
C ARG A 356 3.55 15.48 -0.47
N VAL A 357 4.22 16.21 -1.33
CA VAL A 357 5.69 16.26 -1.41
C VAL A 357 6.16 17.58 -0.79
N THR A 358 7.18 17.54 0.07
CA THR A 358 7.73 18.75 0.70
C THR A 358 8.34 19.68 -0.35
N ALA A 359 8.41 20.98 -0.04
CA ALA A 359 8.99 21.99 -0.95
C ALA A 359 10.47 21.66 -1.28
N ALA A 360 11.21 21.16 -0.32
CA ALA A 360 12.61 20.76 -0.54
C ALA A 360 12.75 19.67 -1.62
N LEU A 361 11.83 18.67 -1.62
CA LEU A 361 11.88 17.59 -2.59
C LEU A 361 11.23 17.97 -3.94
N LYS A 362 10.29 18.92 -3.96
CA LYS A 362 9.70 19.43 -5.21
C LYS A 362 10.75 20.09 -6.12
N ASN A 363 11.75 20.71 -5.54
CA ASN A 363 12.79 21.46 -6.24
C ASN A 363 14.01 20.62 -6.65
N THR A 364 14.06 19.35 -6.28
CA THR A 364 15.09 18.41 -6.75
C THR A 364 14.69 17.85 -8.11
N GLN A 365 15.46 18.21 -9.14
CA GLN A 365 15.36 17.64 -10.50
C GLN A 365 15.96 16.25 -10.58
#